data_aa6b71bca65c86c6c4018ac0bf667a66
#
_entry.id   aa6b71bca65c86c6c4018ac0bf667a66
#
_cell.length_a   1.000
_cell.length_b   1.000
_cell.length_c   1.000
_cell.angle_alpha   90.00
_cell.angle_beta   90.00
_cell.angle_gamma   90.00
#
_symmetry.space_group_name_H-M   'P 1'
#
loop_
_entity.id
_entity.type
_entity.pdbx_description
1 polymer ?
#
loop_
_entity_poly.entity_id
_entity_poly.type
_entity_poly.pdbx_seq_one_letter_code
_entity_poly.pdbx_strand_id
1 'polypeptide(L)'
;MENIVANRIKNARILKCLSQQNVADEIGISKQMVSKYENGEAIPTSSKLIKLSKLFGLKIDYFFNSFQIELGEINFRKKSTFSIKKQNSLKEQIKISLENYLWIEDLLSIDYTFKNVIKDSRINSIEDIEKVVLKLRNNWNIGIDPIHNIIQLLEDKKIKVIELYDVEDKFDGLATYVNNKFPVIIVNGNFPVERKRFTLLHELGHLLLNLPDCDLKQEENFCNKFAAEFLFPKQIVIEEFGGKRDHITLTELISTQKKYGISIPAIVYRLVDSGILSKQRHTSFYKKIRFNPSLGREVDMSRFETPEISNRFEQLVYRALAQEKISFSKASSLLNKNIETIKENSLI
;
A
#
# COMPACT_ATOMS: atom_id res chain seq x y z
N MET A 1 -19.62 -9.65 24.46
CA MET A 1 -18.29 -9.20 24.89
C MET A 1 -17.26 -10.34 24.90
N GLU A 2 -17.58 -11.50 25.44
CA GLU A 2 -16.66 -12.65 25.56
C GLU A 2 -16.05 -13.09 24.23
N ASN A 3 -16.84 -13.26 23.19
CA ASN A 3 -16.38 -13.63 21.86
C ASN A 3 -15.46 -12.57 21.21
N ILE A 4 -15.62 -11.29 21.55
CA ILE A 4 -14.78 -10.21 21.01
C ILE A 4 -13.37 -10.34 21.58
N VAL A 5 -13.25 -10.39 22.91
CA VAL A 5 -11.94 -10.51 23.60
C VAL A 5 -11.20 -11.77 23.16
N ALA A 6 -11.91 -12.91 23.06
CA ALA A 6 -11.37 -14.17 22.59
C ALA A 6 -10.75 -14.08 21.21
N ASN A 7 -11.50 -13.56 20.24
CA ASN A 7 -11.03 -13.37 18.87
C ASN A 7 -9.83 -12.40 18.81
N ARG A 8 -9.87 -11.30 19.59
CA ARG A 8 -8.78 -10.31 19.64
C ARG A 8 -7.50 -10.89 20.23
N ILE A 9 -7.57 -11.75 21.25
CA ILE A 9 -6.40 -12.47 21.79
C ILE A 9 -5.79 -13.39 20.73
N LYS A 10 -6.61 -14.20 20.05
CA LYS A 10 -6.18 -15.09 18.97
C LYS A 10 -5.52 -14.31 17.84
N ASN A 11 -6.14 -13.23 17.39
CA ASN A 11 -5.62 -12.37 16.30
C ASN A 11 -4.30 -11.70 16.72
N ALA A 12 -4.18 -11.20 17.95
CA ALA A 12 -2.94 -10.63 18.47
C ALA A 12 -1.80 -11.65 18.52
N ARG A 13 -2.08 -12.90 18.91
CA ARG A 13 -1.10 -13.98 18.87
C ARG A 13 -0.66 -14.29 17.44
N ILE A 14 -1.61 -14.38 16.51
CA ILE A 14 -1.32 -14.61 15.08
C ILE A 14 -0.48 -13.47 14.51
N LEU A 15 -0.84 -12.22 14.80
CA LEU A 15 -0.08 -11.02 14.43
C LEU A 15 1.40 -11.13 14.81
N LYS A 16 1.69 -11.60 16.02
CA LYS A 16 3.07 -11.75 16.53
C LYS A 16 3.72 -13.08 16.15
N CYS A 17 3.07 -13.87 15.30
CA CYS A 17 3.58 -15.18 14.93
C CYS A 17 3.89 -16.10 16.13
N LEU A 18 3.17 -16.02 17.23
CA LEU A 18 3.37 -16.83 18.43
C LEU A 18 2.49 -18.09 18.39
N SER A 19 2.97 -19.18 19.04
CA SER A 19 2.14 -20.34 19.36
C SER A 19 1.39 -20.09 20.69
N GLN A 20 0.34 -20.86 20.96
CA GLN A 20 -0.34 -20.81 22.25
C GLN A 20 0.62 -21.17 23.40
N GLN A 21 1.58 -22.05 23.16
CA GLN A 21 2.60 -22.40 24.15
C GLN A 21 3.51 -21.20 24.46
N ASN A 22 4.00 -20.46 23.43
CA ASN A 22 4.82 -19.26 23.66
C ASN A 22 4.09 -18.22 24.50
N VAL A 23 2.80 -18.00 24.22
CA VAL A 23 1.98 -17.06 25.00
C VAL A 23 1.82 -17.56 26.44
N ALA A 24 1.55 -18.86 26.64
CA ALA A 24 1.41 -19.48 27.96
C ALA A 24 2.65 -19.30 28.84
N ASP A 25 3.83 -19.56 28.27
CA ASP A 25 5.10 -19.46 28.95
C ASP A 25 5.40 -18.01 29.37
N GLU A 26 5.16 -17.04 28.47
CA GLU A 26 5.43 -15.61 28.72
C GLU A 26 4.51 -14.98 29.78
N ILE A 27 3.23 -15.36 29.84
CA ILE A 27 2.30 -14.76 30.81
C ILE A 27 2.10 -15.60 32.07
N GLY A 28 2.78 -16.77 32.16
CA GLY A 28 2.76 -17.66 33.32
C GLY A 28 1.40 -18.31 33.55
N ILE A 29 0.89 -19.06 32.53
CA ILE A 29 -0.35 -19.88 32.58
C ILE A 29 -0.16 -21.17 31.76
N SER A 30 -1.12 -22.09 31.83
CA SER A 30 -1.09 -23.29 30.98
C SER A 30 -1.52 -22.98 29.53
N LYS A 31 -1.03 -23.78 28.56
CA LYS A 31 -1.49 -23.72 27.16
C LYS A 31 -3.00 -23.89 27.04
N GLN A 32 -3.60 -24.80 27.86
CA GLN A 32 -5.04 -25.02 27.89
C GLN A 32 -5.79 -23.74 28.29
N MET A 33 -5.24 -22.93 29.22
CA MET A 33 -5.86 -21.66 29.61
C MET A 33 -5.82 -20.66 28.47
N VAL A 34 -4.71 -20.57 27.71
CA VAL A 34 -4.65 -19.74 26.49
C VAL A 34 -5.72 -20.19 25.48
N SER A 35 -5.85 -21.51 25.25
CA SER A 35 -6.90 -22.05 24.39
C SER A 35 -8.30 -21.67 24.84
N LYS A 36 -8.59 -21.73 26.15
CA LYS A 36 -9.88 -21.29 26.72
C LYS A 36 -10.14 -19.82 26.51
N TYR A 37 -9.11 -18.96 26.65
CA TYR A 37 -9.23 -17.53 26.34
C TYR A 37 -9.55 -17.29 24.87
N GLU A 38 -8.89 -18.00 23.94
CA GLU A 38 -9.10 -17.83 22.51
C GLU A 38 -10.42 -18.42 22.00
N ASN A 39 -11.01 -19.38 22.71
CA ASN A 39 -12.31 -19.96 22.41
C ASN A 39 -13.48 -19.23 23.10
N GLY A 40 -13.21 -18.29 24.01
CA GLY A 40 -14.24 -17.61 24.78
C GLY A 40 -14.81 -18.45 25.94
N GLU A 41 -14.15 -19.53 26.31
CA GLU A 41 -14.54 -20.40 27.44
C GLU A 41 -14.11 -19.83 28.80
N ALA A 42 -13.20 -18.86 28.80
CA ALA A 42 -12.76 -18.14 29.98
C ALA A 42 -12.36 -16.71 29.62
N ILE A 43 -12.59 -15.79 30.57
CA ILE A 43 -12.20 -14.37 30.41
C ILE A 43 -10.90 -14.14 31.18
N PRO A 44 -9.85 -13.53 30.55
CA PRO A 44 -8.65 -13.16 31.27
C PRO A 44 -8.95 -12.11 32.35
N THR A 45 -8.33 -12.24 33.50
CA THR A 45 -8.32 -11.16 34.51
C THR A 45 -7.61 -9.91 33.97
N SER A 46 -7.88 -8.73 34.54
CA SER A 46 -7.23 -7.48 34.17
C SER A 46 -5.70 -7.58 34.20
N SER A 47 -5.15 -8.27 35.22
CA SER A 47 -3.70 -8.52 35.33
C SER A 47 -3.16 -9.34 34.13
N LYS A 48 -3.91 -10.35 33.68
CA LYS A 48 -3.51 -11.17 32.51
C LYS A 48 -3.68 -10.40 31.19
N LEU A 49 -4.72 -9.57 31.05
CA LEU A 49 -4.88 -8.68 29.91
C LEU A 49 -3.74 -7.67 29.78
N ILE A 50 -3.27 -7.11 30.89
CA ILE A 50 -2.11 -6.21 30.91
C ILE A 50 -0.85 -6.96 30.44
N LYS A 51 -0.63 -8.20 30.88
CA LYS A 51 0.51 -9.02 30.39
C LYS A 51 0.39 -9.33 28.90
N LEU A 52 -0.79 -9.71 28.41
CA LEU A 52 -1.03 -9.94 26.99
C LEU A 52 -0.83 -8.67 26.14
N SER A 53 -1.31 -7.52 26.64
CA SER A 53 -1.08 -6.21 26.00
C SER A 53 0.40 -5.90 25.82
N LYS A 54 1.20 -6.11 26.85
CA LYS A 54 2.66 -5.93 26.81
C LYS A 54 3.34 -6.92 25.85
N LEU A 55 2.98 -8.21 25.95
CA LEU A 55 3.53 -9.27 25.10
C LEU A 55 3.29 -8.99 23.61
N PHE A 56 2.06 -8.59 23.27
CA PHE A 56 1.70 -8.33 21.87
C PHE A 56 2.08 -6.93 21.39
N GLY A 57 2.48 -6.01 22.29
CA GLY A 57 2.74 -4.61 21.97
C GLY A 57 1.49 -3.89 21.47
N LEU A 58 0.31 -4.27 21.98
CA LEU A 58 -0.99 -3.69 21.64
C LEU A 58 -1.59 -3.02 22.86
N LYS A 59 -2.33 -1.93 22.70
CA LYS A 59 -3.02 -1.28 23.80
C LYS A 59 -4.21 -2.11 24.27
N ILE A 60 -4.61 -1.96 25.54
CA ILE A 60 -5.70 -2.74 26.17
C ILE A 60 -7.01 -2.56 25.39
N ASP A 61 -7.29 -1.35 24.90
CA ASP A 61 -8.48 -1.03 24.10
C ASP A 61 -8.66 -1.92 22.87
N TYR A 62 -7.57 -2.43 22.30
CA TYR A 62 -7.59 -3.37 21.18
C TYR A 62 -8.44 -4.61 21.47
N PHE A 63 -8.34 -5.16 22.68
CA PHE A 63 -9.04 -6.39 23.05
C PHE A 63 -10.56 -6.21 23.19
N PHE A 64 -11.01 -4.98 23.32
CA PHE A 64 -12.43 -4.63 23.45
C PHE A 64 -13.03 -4.01 22.20
N ASN A 65 -12.22 -3.80 21.16
CA ASN A 65 -12.68 -3.20 19.90
C ASN A 65 -13.64 -4.15 19.18
N SER A 66 -14.92 -3.77 19.09
CA SER A 66 -15.97 -4.53 18.41
C SER A 66 -16.01 -4.27 16.90
N PHE A 67 -15.37 -3.21 16.41
CA PHE A 67 -15.31 -2.91 14.98
C PHE A 67 -14.46 -3.96 14.29
N GLN A 68 -15.06 -4.69 13.36
CA GLN A 68 -14.40 -5.76 12.61
C GLN A 68 -14.60 -5.54 11.12
N ILE A 69 -13.62 -5.94 10.36
CA ILE A 69 -13.63 -5.90 8.90
C ILE A 69 -13.35 -7.28 8.32
N GLU A 70 -13.89 -7.51 7.14
CA GLU A 70 -13.56 -8.68 6.32
C GLU A 70 -12.64 -8.25 5.19
N LEU A 71 -11.48 -8.91 5.09
CA LEU A 71 -10.60 -8.76 3.93
C LEU A 71 -11.10 -9.68 2.83
N GLY A 72 -11.28 -9.13 1.63
CA GLY A 72 -11.51 -9.91 0.43
C GLY A 72 -10.35 -10.89 0.14
N GLU A 73 -10.44 -11.62 -0.95
CA GLU A 73 -9.36 -12.54 -1.33
C GLU A 73 -8.04 -11.81 -1.49
N ILE A 74 -7.03 -12.26 -0.74
CA ILE A 74 -5.65 -11.81 -0.86
C ILE A 74 -4.87 -12.89 -1.58
N ASN A 75 -4.49 -12.63 -2.82
CA ASN A 75 -3.71 -13.55 -3.62
C ASN A 75 -2.22 -13.48 -3.26
N PHE A 76 -1.81 -14.22 -2.22
CA PHE A 76 -0.39 -14.44 -1.93
C PHE A 76 0.28 -15.43 -2.89
N ARG A 77 -0.45 -15.98 -3.87
CA ARG A 77 0.06 -17.01 -4.80
C ARG A 77 1.29 -16.59 -5.59
N LYS A 78 1.43 -15.32 -5.91
CA LYS A 78 2.60 -14.74 -6.58
C LYS A 78 3.84 -14.63 -5.66
N LYS A 79 3.66 -14.81 -4.35
CA LYS A 79 4.68 -14.66 -3.29
C LYS A 79 4.87 -15.98 -2.54
N SER A 80 5.11 -17.06 -3.29
CA SER A 80 5.25 -18.45 -2.81
C SER A 80 6.31 -18.67 -1.71
N THR A 81 7.06 -17.63 -1.35
CA THR A 81 8.12 -17.71 -0.33
C THR A 81 7.65 -17.40 1.10
N PHE A 82 6.43 -16.86 1.27
CA PHE A 82 5.92 -16.58 2.62
C PHE A 82 5.30 -17.83 3.25
N SER A 83 5.75 -18.18 4.46
CA SER A 83 5.08 -19.22 5.25
C SER A 83 3.63 -18.80 5.55
N ILE A 84 2.73 -19.78 5.67
CA ILE A 84 1.32 -19.56 6.04
C ILE A 84 1.21 -18.70 7.32
N LYS A 85 2.10 -18.93 8.28
CA LYS A 85 2.17 -18.18 9.54
C LYS A 85 2.42 -16.70 9.30
N LYS A 86 3.35 -16.38 8.39
CA LYS A 86 3.69 -15.00 8.04
C LYS A 86 2.58 -14.31 7.24
N GLN A 87 1.94 -15.05 6.31
CA GLN A 87 0.76 -14.55 5.58
C GLN A 87 -0.38 -14.18 6.53
N ASN A 88 -0.66 -15.01 7.52
CA ASN A 88 -1.70 -14.75 8.51
C ASN A 88 -1.37 -13.55 9.40
N SER A 89 -0.10 -13.42 9.82
CA SER A 89 0.39 -12.25 10.56
C SER A 89 0.20 -10.96 9.76
N LEU A 90 0.55 -10.98 8.47
CA LEU A 90 0.39 -9.85 7.57
C LEU A 90 -1.08 -9.46 7.40
N LYS A 91 -1.98 -10.45 7.26
CA LYS A 91 -3.43 -10.19 7.22
C LYS A 91 -3.93 -9.49 8.47
N GLU A 92 -3.48 -9.92 9.65
CA GLU A 92 -3.92 -9.29 10.91
C GLU A 92 -3.34 -7.87 11.06
N GLN A 93 -2.11 -7.62 10.60
CA GLN A 93 -1.52 -6.28 10.57
C GLN A 93 -2.32 -5.32 9.67
N ILE A 94 -2.69 -5.76 8.47
CA ILE A 94 -3.53 -5.02 7.53
C ILE A 94 -4.90 -4.73 8.15
N LYS A 95 -5.53 -5.73 8.79
CA LYS A 95 -6.84 -5.55 9.45
C LYS A 95 -6.80 -4.47 10.51
N ILE A 96 -5.82 -4.50 11.41
CA ILE A 96 -5.72 -3.52 12.50
C ILE A 96 -5.61 -2.09 11.93
N SER A 97 -4.77 -1.89 10.92
CA SER A 97 -4.61 -0.58 10.28
C SER A 97 -5.91 -0.09 9.64
N LEU A 98 -6.59 -0.97 8.90
CA LEU A 98 -7.84 -0.64 8.22
C LEU A 98 -9.03 -0.48 9.17
N GLU A 99 -9.12 -1.27 10.23
CA GLU A 99 -10.14 -1.10 11.27
C GLU A 99 -10.08 0.30 11.89
N ASN A 100 -8.87 0.76 12.24
CA ASN A 100 -8.69 2.09 12.79
C ASN A 100 -9.06 3.19 11.78
N TYR A 101 -8.66 3.00 10.52
CA TYR A 101 -8.92 3.97 9.46
C TYR A 101 -10.43 4.07 9.14
N LEU A 102 -11.09 2.94 8.93
CA LEU A 102 -12.53 2.90 8.63
C LEU A 102 -13.37 3.33 9.82
N TRP A 103 -12.96 2.99 11.05
CA TRP A 103 -13.63 3.42 12.25
C TRP A 103 -13.64 4.95 12.41
N ILE A 104 -12.50 5.63 12.18
CA ILE A 104 -12.43 7.09 12.29
C ILE A 104 -13.26 7.78 11.21
N GLU A 105 -13.29 7.23 10.00
CA GLU A 105 -14.12 7.76 8.93
C GLU A 105 -15.61 7.57 9.22
N ASP A 106 -16.03 6.42 9.74
CA ASP A 106 -17.41 6.15 10.18
C ASP A 106 -17.83 7.13 11.29
N LEU A 107 -16.98 7.31 12.30
CA LEU A 107 -17.18 8.28 13.38
C LEU A 107 -17.38 9.71 12.87
N LEU A 108 -16.71 10.08 11.79
CA LEU A 108 -16.79 11.39 11.14
C LEU A 108 -17.89 11.46 10.07
N SER A 109 -18.65 10.39 9.84
CA SER A 109 -19.71 10.29 8.83
C SER A 109 -19.20 10.67 7.41
N ILE A 110 -18.01 10.19 7.05
CA ILE A 110 -17.41 10.47 5.74
C ILE A 110 -18.01 9.53 4.69
N ASP A 111 -18.41 10.09 3.53
CA ASP A 111 -18.90 9.30 2.41
C ASP A 111 -17.77 8.47 1.76
N TYR A 112 -18.05 7.19 1.47
CA TYR A 112 -17.11 6.19 0.98
C TYR A 112 -17.39 5.69 -0.44
N THR A 113 -18.21 6.35 -1.19
CA THR A 113 -18.60 5.82 -2.48
C THR A 113 -17.42 5.80 -3.46
N PHE A 114 -16.81 4.63 -3.66
CA PHE A 114 -15.83 4.41 -4.71
C PHE A 114 -16.52 4.07 -6.02
N LYS A 115 -16.07 4.70 -7.12
CA LYS A 115 -16.56 4.44 -8.47
C LYS A 115 -15.41 4.04 -9.40
N ASN A 116 -15.43 2.79 -9.89
CA ASN A 116 -14.54 2.40 -10.97
C ASN A 116 -15.08 2.90 -12.30
N VAL A 117 -14.52 4.00 -12.81
CA VAL A 117 -14.96 4.69 -14.04
C VAL A 117 -14.55 3.98 -15.32
N ILE A 118 -13.69 2.97 -15.21
CA ILE A 118 -13.24 2.16 -16.35
C ILE A 118 -13.76 0.72 -16.29
N LYS A 119 -14.65 0.39 -15.36
CA LYS A 119 -15.20 -0.95 -15.14
C LYS A 119 -15.69 -1.64 -16.42
N ASP A 120 -16.35 -0.88 -17.28
CA ASP A 120 -16.97 -1.40 -18.52
C ASP A 120 -15.98 -1.41 -19.71
N SER A 121 -14.73 -0.97 -19.50
CA SER A 121 -13.70 -0.95 -20.54
C SER A 121 -12.99 -2.30 -20.57
N ARG A 122 -13.36 -3.16 -21.53
CA ARG A 122 -12.72 -4.46 -21.74
C ARG A 122 -11.32 -4.27 -22.33
N ILE A 123 -10.34 -4.97 -21.78
CA ILE A 123 -8.93 -4.92 -22.19
C ILE A 123 -8.61 -6.21 -22.94
N ASN A 124 -8.24 -6.08 -24.20
CA ASN A 124 -7.81 -7.20 -25.04
C ASN A 124 -6.37 -7.01 -25.58
N SER A 125 -5.87 -5.77 -25.55
CA SER A 125 -4.56 -5.42 -26.12
C SER A 125 -3.85 -4.36 -25.29
N ILE A 126 -2.57 -4.15 -25.58
CA ILE A 126 -1.75 -3.10 -24.96
C ILE A 126 -2.26 -1.70 -25.32
N GLU A 127 -2.76 -1.52 -26.52
CA GLU A 127 -3.34 -0.26 -27.01
C GLU A 127 -4.62 0.11 -26.24
N ASP A 128 -5.36 -0.86 -25.75
CA ASP A 128 -6.55 -0.62 -24.92
C ASP A 128 -6.13 -0.05 -23.55
N ILE A 129 -4.98 -0.47 -23.01
CA ILE A 129 -4.43 0.08 -21.78
C ILE A 129 -4.13 1.58 -21.93
N GLU A 130 -3.53 2.01 -23.04
CA GLU A 130 -3.24 3.43 -23.29
C GLU A 130 -4.52 4.27 -23.28
N LYS A 131 -5.58 3.80 -23.95
CA LYS A 131 -6.90 4.46 -23.99
C LYS A 131 -7.57 4.53 -22.62
N VAL A 132 -7.52 3.41 -21.87
CA VAL A 132 -8.16 3.30 -20.57
C VAL A 132 -7.44 4.17 -19.52
N VAL A 133 -6.12 4.23 -19.55
CA VAL A 133 -5.34 5.11 -18.69
C VAL A 133 -5.66 6.58 -18.96
N LEU A 134 -5.73 7.00 -20.23
CA LEU A 134 -6.10 8.36 -20.60
C LEU A 134 -7.52 8.70 -20.11
N LYS A 135 -8.48 7.79 -20.33
CA LYS A 135 -9.86 7.94 -19.83
C LYS A 135 -9.90 8.11 -18.31
N LEU A 136 -9.13 7.28 -17.57
CA LEU A 136 -9.05 7.35 -16.10
C LEU A 136 -8.41 8.66 -15.64
N ARG A 137 -7.28 9.05 -16.22
CA ARG A 137 -6.59 10.31 -15.88
C ARG A 137 -7.48 11.53 -16.13
N ASN A 138 -8.20 11.57 -17.24
CA ASN A 138 -9.14 12.64 -17.57
C ASN A 138 -10.31 12.68 -16.58
N ASN A 139 -10.89 11.52 -16.24
CA ASN A 139 -11.98 11.45 -15.26
C ASN A 139 -11.54 11.87 -13.85
N TRP A 140 -10.29 11.60 -13.50
CA TRP A 140 -9.70 12.02 -12.25
C TRP A 140 -9.22 13.48 -12.24
N ASN A 141 -9.36 14.20 -13.36
CA ASN A 141 -8.92 15.58 -13.58
C ASN A 141 -7.39 15.76 -13.39
N ILE A 142 -6.61 14.77 -13.81
CA ILE A 142 -5.14 14.82 -13.77
C ILE A 142 -4.57 15.29 -15.12
N GLY A 143 -5.28 15.01 -16.22
CA GLY A 143 -4.77 15.24 -17.57
C GLY A 143 -3.50 14.41 -17.84
N ILE A 144 -2.52 15.03 -18.49
CA ILE A 144 -1.24 14.40 -18.83
C ILE A 144 -0.10 14.84 -17.90
N ASP A 145 -0.36 15.73 -16.95
CA ASP A 145 0.64 16.32 -16.07
C ASP A 145 1.30 15.31 -15.12
N PRO A 146 2.52 15.60 -14.62
CA PRO A 146 3.16 14.80 -13.58
C PRO A 146 2.29 14.72 -12.31
N ILE A 147 2.28 13.56 -11.68
CA ILE A 147 1.55 13.36 -10.42
C ILE A 147 2.51 13.57 -9.26
N HIS A 148 2.26 14.57 -8.43
CA HIS A 148 3.14 14.88 -7.30
C HIS A 148 3.10 13.79 -6.22
N ASN A 149 1.91 13.33 -5.82
CA ASN A 149 1.73 12.35 -4.77
C ASN A 149 0.63 11.35 -5.16
N ILE A 150 1.01 10.09 -5.40
CA ILE A 150 0.09 9.03 -5.81
C ILE A 150 -0.74 8.53 -4.62
N ILE A 151 -0.14 8.42 -3.43
CA ILE A 151 -0.88 7.98 -2.24
C ILE A 151 -2.03 8.96 -1.97
N GLN A 152 -1.73 10.26 -1.96
CA GLN A 152 -2.77 11.28 -1.76
C GLN A 152 -3.85 11.22 -2.86
N LEU A 153 -3.44 11.09 -4.12
CA LEU A 153 -4.37 10.95 -5.24
C LEU A 153 -5.31 9.74 -5.05
N LEU A 154 -4.77 8.57 -4.70
CA LEU A 154 -5.56 7.36 -4.49
C LEU A 154 -6.58 7.54 -3.35
N GLU A 155 -6.16 8.13 -2.24
CA GLU A 155 -7.04 8.39 -1.10
C GLU A 155 -8.13 9.43 -1.41
N ASP A 156 -7.82 10.46 -2.20
CA ASP A 156 -8.82 11.41 -2.71
C ASP A 156 -9.86 10.73 -3.59
N LYS A 157 -9.46 9.69 -4.31
CA LYS A 157 -10.36 8.82 -5.10
C LYS A 157 -11.00 7.68 -4.28
N LYS A 158 -10.90 7.73 -2.95
CA LYS A 158 -11.52 6.75 -2.03
C LYS A 158 -10.88 5.35 -2.06
N ILE A 159 -9.66 5.24 -2.52
CA ILE A 159 -8.85 4.02 -2.46
C ILE A 159 -7.94 4.15 -1.24
N LYS A 160 -8.03 3.23 -0.29
CA LYS A 160 -7.20 3.26 0.91
C LYS A 160 -5.80 2.78 0.59
N VAL A 161 -4.80 3.44 1.15
CA VAL A 161 -3.40 3.02 1.03
C VAL A 161 -2.83 2.73 2.41
N ILE A 162 -2.23 1.54 2.56
CA ILE A 162 -1.54 1.11 3.77
C ILE A 162 -0.09 0.84 3.46
N GLU A 163 0.81 1.60 4.06
CA GLU A 163 2.24 1.35 4.00
C GLU A 163 2.65 0.42 5.14
N LEU A 164 3.34 -0.67 4.81
CA LEU A 164 3.88 -1.61 5.78
C LEU A 164 5.40 -1.51 5.79
N TYR A 165 5.98 -1.32 6.97
CA TYR A 165 7.42 -1.17 7.17
C TYR A 165 8.07 -2.43 7.76
N ASP A 166 7.34 -3.24 8.51
CA ASP A 166 7.78 -4.50 9.11
C ASP A 166 7.57 -5.70 8.17
N VAL A 167 7.98 -5.55 6.91
CA VAL A 167 7.82 -6.59 5.88
C VAL A 167 9.14 -6.92 5.20
N GLU A 168 9.24 -8.13 4.67
CA GLU A 168 10.41 -8.56 3.90
C GLU A 168 10.52 -7.83 2.57
N ASP A 169 11.74 -7.68 2.04
CA ASP A 169 12.01 -7.05 0.73
C ASP A 169 11.30 -7.75 -0.44
N LYS A 170 10.88 -9.00 -0.23
CA LYS A 170 10.10 -9.79 -1.21
C LYS A 170 8.63 -9.39 -1.28
N PHE A 171 8.14 -8.61 -0.33
CA PHE A 171 6.79 -8.07 -0.37
C PHE A 171 6.78 -6.75 -1.13
N ASP A 172 6.18 -6.70 -2.31
CA ASP A 172 6.03 -5.46 -3.09
C ASP A 172 4.78 -4.69 -2.66
N GLY A 173 3.64 -5.24 -2.87
CA GLY A 173 2.33 -4.70 -2.57
C GLY A 173 1.25 -5.76 -2.79
N LEU A 174 0.04 -5.44 -2.53
CA LEU A 174 -1.15 -6.19 -2.89
C LEU A 174 -2.37 -5.28 -2.92
N ALA A 175 -3.36 -5.67 -3.69
CA ALA A 175 -4.63 -5.01 -3.76
C ALA A 175 -5.76 -5.95 -3.33
N THR A 176 -6.78 -5.41 -2.66
CA THR A 176 -7.96 -6.17 -2.22
C THR A 176 -9.14 -5.22 -1.98
N TYR A 177 -10.30 -5.80 -1.69
CA TYR A 177 -11.44 -5.07 -1.17
C TYR A 177 -11.67 -5.43 0.30
N VAL A 178 -12.08 -4.45 1.09
CA VAL A 178 -12.54 -4.63 2.47
C VAL A 178 -14.05 -4.56 2.49
N ASN A 179 -14.70 -5.51 3.18
CA ASN A 179 -16.16 -5.64 3.24
C ASN A 179 -16.83 -5.64 1.85
N ASN A 180 -16.13 -6.15 0.83
CA ASN A 180 -16.53 -6.12 -0.59
C ASN A 180 -16.90 -4.72 -1.13
N LYS A 181 -16.49 -3.66 -0.44
CA LYS A 181 -16.90 -2.27 -0.74
C LYS A 181 -15.72 -1.33 -0.91
N PHE A 182 -14.72 -1.42 -0.03
CA PHE A 182 -13.62 -0.45 0.04
C PHE A 182 -12.38 -0.98 -0.66
N PRO A 183 -11.95 -0.39 -1.79
CA PRO A 183 -10.71 -0.77 -2.43
C PRO A 183 -9.52 -0.34 -1.56
N VAL A 184 -8.56 -1.23 -1.40
CA VAL A 184 -7.37 -1.03 -0.59
C VAL A 184 -6.14 -1.50 -1.34
N ILE A 185 -5.09 -0.70 -1.30
CA ILE A 185 -3.76 -1.05 -1.77
C ILE A 185 -2.83 -1.06 -0.57
N ILE A 186 -2.08 -2.14 -0.42
CA ILE A 186 -1.06 -2.29 0.59
C ILE A 186 0.30 -2.29 -0.13
N VAL A 187 1.26 -1.51 0.36
CA VAL A 187 2.58 -1.39 -0.26
C VAL A 187 3.69 -1.50 0.78
N ASN A 188 4.86 -1.99 0.37
CA ASN A 188 6.06 -1.98 1.17
C ASN A 188 6.58 -0.53 1.32
N GLY A 189 6.48 0.01 2.53
CA GLY A 189 6.91 1.37 2.85
C GLY A 189 8.43 1.59 2.78
N ASN A 190 9.23 0.51 2.83
CA ASN A 190 10.70 0.59 2.80
C ASN A 190 11.27 0.80 1.38
N PHE A 191 10.45 0.70 0.34
CA PHE A 191 10.94 0.86 -1.02
C PHE A 191 11.33 2.31 -1.36
N PRO A 192 12.30 2.49 -2.29
CA PRO A 192 12.52 3.77 -2.93
C PRO A 192 11.22 4.33 -3.51
N VAL A 193 11.10 5.66 -3.51
CA VAL A 193 9.86 6.35 -3.89
C VAL A 193 9.36 5.92 -5.27
N GLU A 194 10.23 5.83 -6.26
CA GLU A 194 9.87 5.46 -7.64
C GLU A 194 9.31 4.03 -7.72
N ARG A 195 9.89 3.08 -6.95
CA ARG A 195 9.39 1.71 -6.87
C ARG A 195 8.04 1.67 -6.17
N LYS A 196 7.89 2.41 -5.07
CA LYS A 196 6.61 2.53 -4.35
C LYS A 196 5.51 3.05 -5.28
N ARG A 197 5.77 4.14 -6.00
CA ARG A 197 4.85 4.76 -6.97
C ARG A 197 4.42 3.77 -8.05
N PHE A 198 5.38 3.06 -8.63
CA PHE A 198 5.10 2.04 -9.64
C PHE A 198 4.26 0.90 -9.06
N THR A 199 4.62 0.38 -7.88
CA THR A 199 3.87 -0.69 -7.21
C THR A 199 2.43 -0.27 -6.89
N LEU A 200 2.21 0.94 -6.36
CA LEU A 200 0.87 1.48 -6.09
C LEU A 200 -0.02 1.46 -7.34
N LEU A 201 0.52 1.87 -8.48
CA LEU A 201 -0.23 1.92 -9.73
C LEU A 201 -0.37 0.53 -10.38
N HIS A 202 0.58 -0.36 -10.19
CA HIS A 202 0.46 -1.75 -10.60
C HIS A 202 -0.70 -2.45 -9.84
N GLU A 203 -0.76 -2.27 -8.52
CA GLU A 203 -1.85 -2.78 -7.68
C GLU A 203 -3.19 -2.09 -8.00
N LEU A 204 -3.16 -0.81 -8.39
CA LEU A 204 -4.34 -0.12 -8.92
C LEU A 204 -4.84 -0.78 -10.21
N GLY A 205 -3.94 -1.24 -11.07
CA GLY A 205 -4.28 -2.01 -12.28
C GLY A 205 -5.10 -3.25 -11.93
N HIS A 206 -4.67 -4.03 -10.92
CA HIS A 206 -5.41 -5.21 -10.44
C HIS A 206 -6.81 -4.88 -9.89
N LEU A 207 -7.00 -3.70 -9.31
CA LEU A 207 -8.31 -3.26 -8.80
C LEU A 207 -9.27 -2.78 -9.88
N LEU A 208 -8.76 -2.18 -10.94
CA LEU A 208 -9.58 -1.41 -11.88
C LEU A 208 -9.78 -2.05 -13.24
N LEU A 209 -8.78 -2.81 -13.73
CA LEU A 209 -8.82 -3.35 -15.10
C LEU A 209 -9.82 -4.51 -15.21
N ASN A 210 -10.57 -4.50 -16.30
CA ASN A 210 -11.47 -5.58 -16.67
C ASN A 210 -10.76 -6.52 -17.66
N LEU A 211 -10.25 -7.66 -17.16
CA LEU A 211 -9.39 -8.62 -17.85
C LEU A 211 -10.06 -10.00 -17.92
N PRO A 212 -11.16 -10.19 -18.69
CA PRO A 212 -12.00 -11.36 -18.58
C PRO A 212 -11.36 -12.69 -19.05
N ASP A 213 -10.44 -12.64 -20.02
CA ASP A 213 -9.89 -13.83 -20.68
C ASP A 213 -8.35 -13.85 -20.63
N CYS A 214 -7.77 -13.45 -19.50
CA CYS A 214 -6.36 -13.20 -19.35
C CYS A 214 -5.70 -14.26 -18.45
N ASP A 215 -4.59 -14.82 -18.87
CA ASP A 215 -3.76 -15.62 -17.98
C ASP A 215 -2.99 -14.71 -16.99
N LEU A 216 -2.45 -15.33 -15.92
CA LEU A 216 -1.72 -14.57 -14.87
C LEU A 216 -0.53 -13.77 -15.42
N LYS A 217 0.15 -14.24 -16.46
CA LYS A 217 1.29 -13.56 -17.05
C LYS A 217 0.86 -12.36 -17.89
N GLN A 218 -0.23 -12.49 -18.59
CA GLN A 218 -0.83 -11.40 -19.37
C GLN A 218 -1.39 -10.33 -18.44
N GLU A 219 -2.10 -10.73 -17.38
CA GLU A 219 -2.59 -9.83 -16.32
C GLU A 219 -1.46 -8.98 -15.75
N GLU A 220 -0.34 -9.62 -15.33
CA GLU A 220 0.84 -8.92 -14.83
C GLU A 220 1.41 -7.93 -15.84
N ASN A 221 1.46 -8.34 -17.11
CA ASN A 221 1.97 -7.47 -18.18
C ASN A 221 1.07 -6.25 -18.39
N PHE A 222 -0.25 -6.44 -18.36
CA PHE A 222 -1.22 -5.35 -18.47
C PHE A 222 -1.15 -4.40 -17.26
N CYS A 223 -1.03 -4.91 -16.05
CA CYS A 223 -0.86 -4.10 -14.84
C CYS A 223 0.46 -3.32 -14.86
N ASN A 224 1.56 -3.93 -15.32
CA ASN A 224 2.84 -3.23 -15.51
C ASN A 224 2.73 -2.12 -16.56
N LYS A 225 2.09 -2.40 -17.71
CA LYS A 225 1.85 -1.39 -18.74
C LYS A 225 0.95 -0.27 -18.25
N PHE A 226 -0.10 -0.59 -17.50
CA PHE A 226 -0.99 0.37 -16.86
C PHE A 226 -0.21 1.31 -15.93
N ALA A 227 0.60 0.77 -15.03
CA ALA A 227 1.41 1.56 -14.11
C ALA A 227 2.38 2.50 -14.83
N ALA A 228 3.09 1.98 -15.83
CA ALA A 228 4.03 2.76 -16.63
C ALA A 228 3.35 3.88 -17.43
N GLU A 229 2.20 3.56 -18.07
CA GLU A 229 1.41 4.52 -18.83
C GLU A 229 0.76 5.56 -17.93
N PHE A 230 0.32 5.18 -16.73
CA PHE A 230 -0.27 6.10 -15.77
C PHE A 230 0.75 7.08 -15.21
N LEU A 231 2.00 6.64 -14.94
CA LEU A 231 3.09 7.51 -14.48
C LEU A 231 3.61 8.43 -15.57
N PHE A 232 3.79 7.89 -16.78
CA PHE A 232 4.47 8.56 -17.87
C PHE A 232 3.79 8.22 -19.20
N PRO A 233 2.67 8.93 -19.52
CA PRO A 233 1.86 8.68 -20.72
C PRO A 233 2.68 8.75 -22.00
N LYS A 234 2.36 7.91 -22.98
CA LYS A 234 3.08 7.82 -24.27
C LYS A 234 3.13 9.16 -25.01
N GLN A 235 2.06 9.94 -24.95
CA GLN A 235 2.04 11.29 -25.52
C GLN A 235 3.17 12.13 -24.94
N ILE A 236 3.32 12.13 -23.62
CA ILE A 236 4.36 12.89 -22.91
C ILE A 236 5.75 12.33 -23.21
N VAL A 237 5.90 11.00 -23.33
CA VAL A 237 7.18 10.41 -23.72
C VAL A 237 7.65 10.98 -25.07
N ILE A 238 6.72 11.14 -26.02
CA ILE A 238 7.01 11.70 -27.35
C ILE A 238 7.30 13.21 -27.25
N GLU A 239 6.57 13.95 -26.44
CA GLU A 239 6.79 15.40 -26.22
C GLU A 239 8.15 15.67 -25.59
N GLU A 240 8.53 14.92 -24.55
CA GLU A 240 9.80 15.12 -23.80
C GLU A 240 11.04 14.68 -24.61
N PHE A 241 10.95 13.59 -25.35
CA PHE A 241 12.11 12.99 -26.02
C PHE A 241 12.11 13.14 -27.53
N GLY A 242 11.02 13.59 -28.13
CA GLY A 242 10.87 13.72 -29.57
C GLY A 242 10.67 12.39 -30.29
N GLY A 243 11.07 12.36 -31.55
CA GLY A 243 10.98 11.15 -32.38
C GLY A 243 12.09 10.13 -32.12
N LYS A 244 12.29 9.20 -33.08
CA LYS A 244 13.29 8.14 -32.97
C LYS A 244 14.71 8.69 -32.78
N ARG A 245 15.43 8.16 -31.80
CA ARG A 245 16.77 8.59 -31.38
C ARG A 245 17.70 7.39 -31.17
N ASP A 246 18.99 7.61 -31.39
CA ASP A 246 20.05 6.63 -31.10
C ASP A 246 20.70 6.84 -29.75
N HIS A 247 20.64 8.05 -29.21
CA HIS A 247 21.28 8.43 -27.96
C HIS A 247 20.34 9.25 -27.08
N ILE A 248 20.39 8.97 -25.80
CA ILE A 248 19.73 9.73 -24.71
C ILE A 248 20.79 9.95 -23.65
N THR A 249 20.88 11.17 -23.13
CA THR A 249 21.84 11.50 -22.08
C THR A 249 21.33 11.10 -20.70
N LEU A 250 22.24 10.84 -19.78
CA LEU A 250 21.86 10.56 -18.38
C LEU A 250 21.16 11.77 -17.74
N THR A 251 21.58 12.97 -18.11
CA THR A 251 20.96 14.22 -17.62
C THR A 251 19.48 14.31 -18.01
N GLU A 252 19.12 13.96 -19.24
CA GLU A 252 17.72 13.90 -19.68
C GLU A 252 16.93 12.87 -18.85
N LEU A 253 17.51 11.69 -18.61
CA LEU A 253 16.85 10.64 -17.82
C LEU A 253 16.65 11.06 -16.35
N ILE A 254 17.65 11.69 -15.73
CA ILE A 254 17.56 12.21 -14.35
C ILE A 254 16.52 13.33 -14.27
N SER A 255 16.50 14.26 -15.21
CA SER A 255 15.50 15.33 -15.26
C SER A 255 14.09 14.78 -15.37
N THR A 256 13.88 13.79 -16.25
CA THR A 256 12.59 13.11 -16.42
C THR A 256 12.18 12.36 -15.15
N GLN A 257 13.13 11.64 -14.50
CA GLN A 257 12.87 10.97 -13.23
C GLN A 257 12.41 11.96 -12.16
N LYS A 258 13.10 13.08 -12.00
CA LYS A 258 12.75 14.12 -11.04
C LYS A 258 11.40 14.79 -11.34
N LYS A 259 11.02 14.88 -12.62
CA LYS A 259 9.74 15.47 -13.02
C LYS A 259 8.56 14.52 -12.84
N TYR A 260 8.70 13.25 -13.22
CA TYR A 260 7.58 12.29 -13.28
C TYR A 260 7.58 11.26 -12.16
N GLY A 261 8.66 11.16 -11.37
CA GLY A 261 8.76 10.18 -10.28
C GLY A 261 8.73 8.73 -10.77
N ILE A 262 9.33 8.48 -11.93
CA ILE A 262 9.50 7.15 -12.52
C ILE A 262 10.99 6.81 -12.60
N SER A 263 11.38 5.58 -12.28
CA SER A 263 12.79 5.20 -12.24
C SER A 263 13.46 5.26 -13.64
N ILE A 264 14.75 5.58 -13.68
CA ILE A 264 15.53 5.63 -14.95
C ILE A 264 15.38 4.35 -15.75
N PRO A 265 15.51 3.12 -15.19
CA PRO A 265 15.24 1.90 -15.92
C PRO A 265 13.85 1.84 -16.55
N ALA A 266 12.83 2.31 -15.85
CA ALA A 266 11.47 2.32 -16.36
C ALA A 266 11.28 3.38 -17.47
N ILE A 267 11.96 4.54 -17.37
CA ILE A 267 11.98 5.53 -18.46
C ILE A 267 12.56 4.90 -19.73
N VAL A 268 13.74 4.25 -19.64
CA VAL A 268 14.38 3.61 -20.78
C VAL A 268 13.47 2.54 -21.41
N TYR A 269 12.77 1.76 -20.58
CA TYR A 269 11.77 0.81 -21.07
C TYR A 269 10.63 1.52 -21.82
N ARG A 270 10.10 2.64 -21.29
CA ARG A 270 9.05 3.45 -21.95
C ARG A 270 9.50 4.03 -23.28
N LEU A 271 10.77 4.45 -23.40
CA LEU A 271 11.33 4.96 -24.65
C LEU A 271 11.37 3.88 -25.75
N VAL A 272 11.67 2.62 -25.37
CA VAL A 272 11.62 1.49 -26.31
C VAL A 272 10.18 1.15 -26.69
N ASP A 273 9.30 1.10 -25.70
CA ASP A 273 7.88 0.81 -25.87
C ASP A 273 7.17 1.87 -26.77
N SER A 274 7.62 3.12 -26.68
CA SER A 274 7.13 4.22 -27.53
C SER A 274 7.83 4.31 -28.88
N GLY A 275 8.77 3.42 -29.20
CA GLY A 275 9.48 3.38 -30.48
C GLY A 275 10.58 4.45 -30.65
N ILE A 276 10.92 5.20 -29.58
CA ILE A 276 11.97 6.23 -29.58
C ILE A 276 13.35 5.57 -29.57
N LEU A 277 13.56 4.57 -28.70
CA LEU A 277 14.79 3.78 -28.66
C LEU A 277 14.59 2.39 -29.24
N SER A 278 15.64 1.82 -29.85
CA SER A 278 15.64 0.42 -30.27
C SER A 278 15.89 -0.53 -29.09
N LYS A 279 15.45 -1.79 -29.22
CA LYS A 279 15.74 -2.86 -28.22
C LYS A 279 17.25 -3.08 -28.02
N GLN A 280 18.06 -2.86 -29.06
CA GLN A 280 19.50 -2.95 -28.95
C GLN A 280 20.08 -1.85 -28.05
N ARG A 281 19.57 -0.61 -28.14
CA ARG A 281 19.96 0.51 -27.25
C ARG A 281 19.57 0.26 -25.80
N HIS A 282 18.41 -0.31 -25.55
CA HIS A 282 18.02 -0.77 -24.23
C HIS A 282 19.03 -1.76 -23.64
N THR A 283 19.37 -2.81 -24.39
CA THR A 283 20.37 -3.80 -23.96
C THR A 283 21.76 -3.15 -23.73
N SER A 284 22.15 -2.22 -24.58
CA SER A 284 23.40 -1.47 -24.44
C SER A 284 23.42 -0.60 -23.18
N PHE A 285 22.30 0.04 -22.84
CA PHE A 285 22.15 0.83 -21.61
C PHE A 285 22.42 0.00 -20.36
N TYR A 286 21.76 -1.16 -20.23
CA TYR A 286 21.98 -2.04 -19.08
C TYR A 286 23.41 -2.62 -19.02
N LYS A 287 24.01 -2.94 -20.16
CA LYS A 287 25.43 -3.32 -20.21
C LYS A 287 26.33 -2.19 -19.70
N LYS A 288 26.09 -0.95 -20.13
CA LYS A 288 26.87 0.21 -19.67
C LYS A 288 26.76 0.42 -18.16
N ILE A 289 25.57 0.35 -17.58
CA ILE A 289 25.38 0.45 -16.12
C ILE A 289 26.15 -0.66 -15.39
N ARG A 290 26.06 -1.89 -15.89
CA ARG A 290 26.71 -3.05 -15.27
C ARG A 290 28.24 -2.98 -15.30
N PHE A 291 28.81 -2.48 -16.40
CA PHE A 291 30.25 -2.40 -16.59
C PHE A 291 30.87 -1.06 -16.18
N ASN A 292 30.06 -0.07 -15.84
CA ASN A 292 30.53 1.22 -15.35
C ASN A 292 29.93 1.50 -13.95
N PRO A 293 30.68 1.16 -12.88
CA PRO A 293 30.18 1.32 -11.50
C PRO A 293 29.89 2.77 -11.10
N SER A 294 30.53 3.77 -11.70
CA SER A 294 30.24 5.19 -11.45
C SER A 294 28.89 5.58 -12.02
N LEU A 295 28.60 5.18 -13.25
CA LEU A 295 27.31 5.39 -13.90
C LEU A 295 26.18 4.65 -13.16
N GLY A 296 26.43 3.40 -12.75
CA GLY A 296 25.50 2.62 -11.94
C GLY A 296 25.13 3.34 -10.66
N ARG A 297 26.13 3.83 -9.90
CA ARG A 297 25.89 4.62 -8.68
C ARG A 297 25.13 5.90 -8.94
N GLU A 298 25.42 6.63 -10.00
CA GLU A 298 24.71 7.86 -10.35
C GLU A 298 23.22 7.58 -10.64
N VAL A 299 22.91 6.52 -11.37
CA VAL A 299 21.53 6.04 -11.59
C VAL A 299 20.87 5.62 -10.28
N ASP A 300 21.58 4.90 -9.42
CA ASP A 300 21.06 4.43 -8.14
C ASP A 300 20.87 5.55 -7.10
N MET A 301 21.66 6.60 -7.16
CA MET A 301 21.60 7.74 -6.24
C MET A 301 20.57 8.79 -6.68
N SER A 302 20.22 8.85 -7.96
CA SER A 302 19.19 9.80 -8.40
C SER A 302 17.83 9.38 -7.85
N ARG A 303 17.05 10.37 -7.36
CA ARG A 303 15.75 10.11 -6.70
C ARG A 303 14.74 11.20 -7.05
N PHE A 304 13.49 10.79 -7.03
CA PHE A 304 12.36 11.70 -6.99
C PHE A 304 12.27 12.29 -5.58
N GLU A 305 12.30 13.61 -5.48
CA GLU A 305 12.47 14.31 -4.20
C GLU A 305 11.14 14.58 -3.47
N THR A 306 10.01 14.50 -4.18
CA THR A 306 8.69 14.74 -3.58
C THR A 306 8.30 13.57 -2.67
N PRO A 307 7.89 13.83 -1.42
CA PRO A 307 7.45 12.78 -0.51
C PRO A 307 6.22 12.03 -1.05
N GLU A 308 6.27 10.70 -1.00
CA GLU A 308 5.17 9.82 -1.36
C GLU A 308 4.52 9.29 -0.07
N ILE A 309 3.77 10.15 0.61
CA ILE A 309 3.13 9.87 1.90
C ILE A 309 1.71 10.45 1.92
N SER A 310 0.85 9.87 2.75
CA SER A 310 -0.44 10.47 3.09
C SER A 310 -0.49 10.90 4.55
N ASN A 311 -1.05 12.07 4.78
CA ASN A 311 -1.39 12.53 6.12
C ASN A 311 -2.90 12.41 6.40
N ARG A 312 -3.68 11.76 5.51
CA ARG A 312 -5.14 11.74 5.61
C ARG A 312 -5.63 11.10 6.90
N PHE A 313 -5.09 9.94 7.27
CA PHE A 313 -5.48 9.27 8.52
C PHE A 313 -5.19 10.16 9.75
N GLU A 314 -4.01 10.76 9.80
CA GLU A 314 -3.63 11.68 10.86
C GLU A 314 -4.57 12.90 10.92
N GLN A 315 -4.85 13.51 9.77
CA GLN A 315 -5.79 14.63 9.66
C GLN A 315 -7.20 14.25 10.16
N LEU A 316 -7.68 13.04 9.85
CA LEU A 316 -8.97 12.55 10.32
C LEU A 316 -9.00 12.38 11.84
N VAL A 317 -7.92 11.85 12.42
CA VAL A 317 -7.79 11.72 13.88
C VAL A 317 -7.80 13.07 14.57
N TYR A 318 -7.03 14.06 14.08
CA TYR A 318 -7.05 15.42 14.63
C TYR A 318 -8.41 16.10 14.43
N ARG A 319 -9.08 15.88 13.29
CA ARG A 319 -10.43 16.39 13.06
C ARG A 319 -11.44 15.82 14.06
N ALA A 320 -11.38 14.51 14.34
CA ALA A 320 -12.24 13.88 15.33
C ALA A 320 -11.93 14.36 16.76
N LEU A 321 -10.67 14.64 17.07
CA LEU A 321 -10.24 15.23 18.33
C LEU A 321 -10.79 16.65 18.49
N ALA A 322 -10.63 17.51 17.46
CA ALA A 322 -11.14 18.87 17.46
C ALA A 322 -12.68 18.96 17.54
N GLN A 323 -13.37 17.92 17.06
CA GLN A 323 -14.83 17.78 17.21
C GLN A 323 -15.25 17.12 18.52
N GLU A 324 -14.32 16.90 19.46
CA GLU A 324 -14.54 16.24 20.77
C GLU A 324 -15.16 14.83 20.65
N LYS A 325 -15.08 14.21 19.47
CA LYS A 325 -15.59 12.85 19.24
C LYS A 325 -14.66 11.77 19.80
N ILE A 326 -13.38 12.09 20.01
CA ILE A 326 -12.39 11.22 20.64
C ILE A 326 -11.59 11.99 21.69
N SER A 327 -11.04 11.27 22.69
CA SER A 327 -10.13 11.84 23.67
C SER A 327 -8.69 11.92 23.17
N PHE A 328 -7.85 12.73 23.83
CA PHE A 328 -6.39 12.76 23.61
C PHE A 328 -5.74 11.38 23.74
N SER A 329 -6.17 10.58 24.71
CA SER A 329 -5.69 9.21 24.89
C SER A 329 -6.03 8.32 23.69
N LYS A 330 -7.26 8.46 23.14
CA LYS A 330 -7.67 7.72 21.94
C LYS A 330 -6.89 8.16 20.71
N ALA A 331 -6.70 9.46 20.49
CA ALA A 331 -5.88 10.01 19.43
C ALA A 331 -4.43 9.50 19.50
N SER A 332 -3.82 9.56 20.70
CA SER A 332 -2.50 8.96 20.98
C SER A 332 -2.46 7.46 20.65
N SER A 333 -3.54 6.74 20.91
CA SER A 333 -3.65 5.33 20.58
C SER A 333 -3.68 5.07 19.07
N LEU A 334 -4.48 5.84 18.36
CA LEU A 334 -4.65 5.69 16.90
C LEU A 334 -3.39 6.04 16.13
N LEU A 335 -2.72 7.14 16.51
CA LEU A 335 -1.53 7.64 15.82
C LEU A 335 -0.22 7.01 16.33
N ASN A 336 -0.27 6.23 17.40
CA ASN A 336 0.91 5.70 18.09
C ASN A 336 1.93 6.79 18.45
N LYS A 337 1.43 7.98 18.86
CA LYS A 337 2.22 9.14 19.28
C LYS A 337 2.04 9.41 20.76
N ASN A 338 2.98 10.09 21.39
CA ASN A 338 2.85 10.50 22.79
C ASN A 338 1.71 11.52 22.95
N ILE A 339 1.04 11.51 24.11
CA ILE A 339 -0.08 12.43 24.43
C ILE A 339 0.39 13.89 24.41
N GLU A 340 1.58 14.18 24.89
CA GLU A 340 2.16 15.53 24.87
C GLU A 340 2.28 16.02 23.42
N THR A 341 2.82 15.22 22.52
CA THR A 341 2.93 15.55 21.09
C THR A 341 1.55 15.81 20.47
N ILE A 342 0.53 15.02 20.84
CA ILE A 342 -0.84 15.23 20.35
C ILE A 342 -1.40 16.56 20.85
N LYS A 343 -1.15 16.92 22.13
CA LYS A 343 -1.58 18.19 22.70
C LYS A 343 -0.90 19.38 22.05
N GLU A 344 0.42 19.31 21.86
CA GLU A 344 1.20 20.35 21.18
C GLU A 344 0.69 20.65 19.77
N ASN A 345 0.35 19.60 19.01
CA ASN A 345 -0.16 19.73 17.64
C ASN A 345 -1.66 20.15 17.58
N SER A 346 -2.37 20.20 18.70
CA SER A 346 -3.79 20.58 18.78
C SER A 346 -4.05 21.96 19.39
N LEU A 347 -2.98 22.76 19.60
CA LEU A 347 -3.03 24.07 20.26
C LEU A 347 -3.39 25.23 19.33
N ILE A 348 -4.40 25.10 18.47
CA ILE A 348 -4.96 26.26 17.74
C ILE A 348 -6.44 26.36 18.05
#